data_61b35d158821baaabf5957f9f06e50f4
#
_entry.id   61b35d158821baaabf5957f9f06e50f4
#
_cell.length_a   1.000
_cell.length_b   1.000
_cell.length_c   1.000
_cell.angle_alpha   90.00
_cell.angle_beta   90.00
_cell.angle_gamma   90.00
#
_symmetry.space_group_name_H-M   'P 1'
#
loop_
_entity.id
_entity.type
_entity.pdbx_description
1 polymer ?
#
loop_
_entity_poly.entity_id
_entity_poly.type
_entity_poly.pdbx_seq_one_letter_code
_entity_poly.pdbx_strand_id
1 'polypeptide(L)'
;MKKIAFFSIPAHGHTNPMLPVAAELVRRGNTVRFYSFDVFENKIRATGADFVSCDAFLGNLTKKEEAGLKKVSTTEMTIQDIRITLQMDTFLDGEFKKFRPDVVYSDSVCFWGKLNAWKHHVPLVVSTSTFAFNRMSSRYLKNSLKETADMIFGMPKIAKELKKLEPCGYNVKNALSLVQSDNETDSVVYTSKRFQPYSESFSDHYVFVGPSVFSGTAPSKEKERPLVYVSMGTVINDRPDFYAKCIEALILYIFIYINCRAYGTV
;
A
#
# COMPACT_ATOMS: atom_id res chain seq x y z
N MET A 1 -2.35 -18.20 20.06
CA MET A 1 -2.37 -16.73 20.05
C MET A 1 -1.03 -16.25 19.53
N LYS A 2 -1.02 -15.49 18.45
CA LYS A 2 0.18 -14.94 17.80
C LYS A 2 0.21 -13.42 17.94
N LYS A 3 1.41 -12.83 17.98
CA LYS A 3 1.65 -11.39 17.90
C LYS A 3 1.98 -11.03 16.46
N ILE A 4 1.19 -10.16 15.84
CA ILE A 4 1.32 -9.84 14.42
C ILE A 4 1.53 -8.34 14.27
N ALA A 5 2.64 -7.96 13.64
CA ALA A 5 2.94 -6.55 13.35
C ALA A 5 2.51 -6.20 11.92
N PHE A 6 1.62 -5.22 11.79
CA PHE A 6 1.14 -4.70 10.52
C PHE A 6 1.86 -3.41 10.16
N PHE A 7 2.23 -3.26 8.89
CA PHE A 7 2.88 -2.07 8.36
C PHE A 7 2.22 -1.60 7.07
N SER A 8 1.83 -0.32 7.01
CA SER A 8 1.28 0.29 5.80
C SER A 8 1.89 1.66 5.51
N ILE A 9 1.84 2.07 4.25
CA ILE A 9 2.16 3.43 3.83
C ILE A 9 0.96 4.37 4.06
N PRO A 10 1.14 5.72 4.06
CA PRO A 10 0.07 6.69 4.26
C PRO A 10 -0.85 6.82 3.04
N ALA A 11 -1.43 5.72 2.57
CA ALA A 11 -2.30 5.68 1.41
C ALA A 11 -3.54 4.81 1.66
N HIS A 12 -4.73 5.36 1.40
CA HIS A 12 -6.01 4.65 1.63
C HIS A 12 -6.11 3.34 0.87
N GLY A 13 -5.63 3.29 -0.38
CA GLY A 13 -5.65 2.09 -1.22
C GLY A 13 -4.77 0.97 -0.67
N HIS A 14 -3.78 1.29 0.15
CA HIS A 14 -2.86 0.35 0.77
C HIS A 14 -3.30 -0.07 2.17
N THR A 15 -3.76 0.88 2.99
CA THR A 15 -4.18 0.60 4.38
C THR A 15 -5.56 -0.06 4.44
N ASN A 16 -6.55 0.44 3.68
CA ASN A 16 -7.93 -0.05 3.78
C ASN A 16 -8.08 -1.57 3.52
N PRO A 17 -7.40 -2.19 2.53
CA PRO A 17 -7.51 -3.64 2.31
C PRO A 17 -6.99 -4.49 3.47
N MET A 18 -6.08 -3.95 4.28
CA MET A 18 -5.50 -4.64 5.43
C MET A 18 -6.43 -4.65 6.66
N LEU A 19 -7.38 -3.70 6.75
CA LEU A 19 -8.26 -3.57 7.92
C LEU A 19 -9.14 -4.80 8.17
N PRO A 20 -9.84 -5.40 7.18
CA PRO A 20 -10.62 -6.61 7.39
C PRO A 20 -9.75 -7.80 7.84
N VAL A 21 -8.51 -7.89 7.35
CA VAL A 21 -7.57 -8.94 7.76
C VAL A 21 -7.17 -8.73 9.23
N ALA A 22 -6.85 -7.51 9.63
CA ALA A 22 -6.54 -7.17 11.03
C ALA A 22 -7.71 -7.51 11.95
N ALA A 23 -8.94 -7.09 11.60
CA ALA A 23 -10.15 -7.38 12.36
C ALA A 23 -10.37 -8.89 12.54
N GLU A 24 -10.22 -9.68 11.48
CA GLU A 24 -10.40 -11.13 11.55
C GLU A 24 -9.32 -11.80 12.40
N LEU A 25 -8.07 -11.36 12.32
CA LEU A 25 -6.99 -11.90 13.15
C LEU A 25 -7.20 -11.59 14.63
N VAL A 26 -7.65 -10.37 14.96
CA VAL A 26 -8.04 -10.00 16.34
C VAL A 26 -9.22 -10.86 16.80
N ARG A 27 -10.27 -11.02 16.00
CA ARG A 27 -11.43 -11.87 16.31
C ARG A 27 -11.03 -13.34 16.59
N ARG A 28 -9.96 -13.82 15.94
CA ARG A 28 -9.38 -15.16 16.19
C ARG A 28 -8.47 -15.22 17.42
N GLY A 29 -8.41 -14.15 18.22
CA GLY A 29 -7.65 -14.11 19.47
C GLY A 29 -6.16 -13.79 19.30
N ASN A 30 -5.73 -13.26 18.14
CA ASN A 30 -4.36 -12.79 17.97
C ASN A 30 -4.20 -11.35 18.48
N THR A 31 -2.98 -11.00 18.88
CA THR A 31 -2.63 -9.61 19.21
C THR A 31 -2.07 -8.96 17.94
N VAL A 32 -2.78 -7.97 17.41
CA VAL A 32 -2.37 -7.21 16.24
C VAL A 32 -1.90 -5.82 16.66
N ARG A 33 -0.71 -5.44 16.22
CA ARG A 33 -0.19 -4.08 16.37
C ARG A 33 0.05 -3.50 14.99
N PHE A 34 -0.56 -2.35 14.72
CA PHE A 34 -0.57 -1.73 13.40
C PHE A 34 0.24 -0.43 13.42
N TYR A 35 1.38 -0.44 12.76
CA TYR A 35 2.26 0.71 12.55
C TYR A 35 1.80 1.45 11.29
N SER A 36 1.22 2.62 11.45
CA SER A 36 0.62 3.39 10.38
C SER A 36 0.57 4.88 10.76
N PHE A 37 -0.25 5.65 10.09
CA PHE A 37 -0.32 7.10 10.17
C PHE A 37 -1.64 7.57 10.80
N ASP A 38 -1.62 8.72 11.48
CA ASP A 38 -2.73 9.22 12.33
C ASP A 38 -4.06 9.31 11.58
N VAL A 39 -4.01 9.61 10.26
CA VAL A 39 -5.20 9.64 9.39
C VAL A 39 -5.98 8.31 9.37
N PHE A 40 -5.35 7.21 9.75
CA PHE A 40 -5.96 5.87 9.80
C PHE A 40 -6.27 5.38 11.20
N GLU A 41 -5.87 6.09 12.27
CA GLU A 41 -5.97 5.66 13.65
C GLU A 41 -7.37 5.13 14.01
N ASN A 42 -8.41 5.92 13.77
CA ASN A 42 -9.78 5.54 14.11
C ASN A 42 -10.22 4.25 13.41
N LYS A 43 -9.85 4.07 12.13
CA LYS A 43 -10.18 2.87 11.37
C LYS A 43 -9.43 1.64 11.87
N ILE A 44 -8.15 1.81 12.22
CA ILE A 44 -7.32 0.74 12.75
C ILE A 44 -7.82 0.30 14.12
N ARG A 45 -8.06 1.23 15.04
CA ARG A 45 -8.60 0.93 16.36
C ARG A 45 -9.97 0.27 16.31
N ALA A 46 -10.80 0.63 15.33
CA ALA A 46 -12.10 -0.03 15.11
C ALA A 46 -11.98 -1.53 14.75
N THR A 47 -10.82 -1.99 14.28
CA THR A 47 -10.55 -3.42 14.05
C THR A 47 -10.22 -4.19 15.35
N GLY A 48 -9.99 -3.50 16.45
CA GLY A 48 -9.47 -4.05 17.72
C GLY A 48 -7.95 -4.18 17.76
N ALA A 49 -7.24 -3.71 16.75
CA ALA A 49 -5.77 -3.68 16.73
C ALA A 49 -5.21 -2.49 17.53
N ASP A 50 -4.04 -2.69 18.15
CA ASP A 50 -3.25 -1.59 18.71
C ASP A 50 -2.72 -0.72 17.58
N PHE A 51 -2.90 0.60 17.68
CA PHE A 51 -2.34 1.56 16.73
C PHE A 51 -1.04 2.17 17.28
N VAL A 52 -0.03 2.25 16.41
CA VAL A 52 1.24 2.94 16.67
C VAL A 52 1.47 3.95 15.56
N SER A 53 1.53 5.23 15.94
CA SER A 53 1.74 6.33 14.99
C SER A 53 3.16 6.33 14.42
N CYS A 54 3.26 6.52 13.12
CA CYS A 54 4.49 6.72 12.38
C CYS A 54 4.63 8.14 11.81
N ASP A 55 3.73 9.07 12.13
CA ASP A 55 3.69 10.42 11.57
C ASP A 55 4.98 11.21 11.81
N ALA A 56 5.63 11.00 12.96
CA ALA A 56 6.91 11.66 13.28
C ALA A 56 8.03 11.38 12.26
N PHE A 57 7.91 10.32 11.45
CA PHE A 57 8.93 9.90 10.48
C PHE A 57 8.63 10.31 9.04
N LEU A 58 7.43 10.86 8.76
CA LEU A 58 7.11 11.37 7.42
C LEU A 58 7.86 12.66 7.07
N GLY A 59 8.50 13.29 8.08
CA GLY A 59 9.04 14.62 7.92
C GLY A 59 7.92 15.68 7.77
N ASN A 60 8.31 16.94 7.66
CA ASN A 60 7.35 18.01 7.33
C ASN A 60 7.03 17.95 5.82
N LEU A 61 6.25 16.95 5.40
CA LEU A 61 5.56 17.02 4.11
C LEU A 61 4.59 18.20 4.20
N THR A 62 5.03 19.36 3.75
CA THR A 62 4.17 20.54 3.67
C THR A 62 3.02 20.23 2.71
N LYS A 63 1.86 20.87 2.88
CA LYS A 63 0.71 20.77 1.95
C LYS A 63 1.12 20.95 0.48
N LYS A 64 2.24 21.65 0.25
CA LYS A 64 2.84 21.88 -1.06
C LYS A 64 3.57 20.64 -1.61
N GLU A 65 4.17 19.85 -0.73
CA GLU A 65 4.80 18.57 -1.07
C GLU A 65 3.75 17.46 -1.25
N GLU A 66 2.67 17.46 -0.48
CA GLU A 66 1.51 16.58 -0.72
C GLU A 66 0.87 16.81 -2.09
N ALA A 67 0.72 18.09 -2.50
CA ALA A 67 0.28 18.43 -3.85
C ALA A 67 1.32 18.08 -4.92
N GLY A 68 2.63 18.07 -4.56
CA GLY A 68 3.75 17.67 -5.40
C GLY A 68 3.88 16.16 -5.56
N LEU A 69 3.44 15.33 -4.60
CA LEU A 69 3.46 13.86 -4.65
C LEU A 69 2.74 13.32 -5.90
N LYS A 70 1.75 14.02 -6.43
CA LYS A 70 1.11 13.69 -7.71
C LYS A 70 2.04 13.78 -8.93
N LYS A 71 3.25 14.37 -8.79
CA LYS A 71 4.26 14.54 -9.85
C LYS A 71 5.62 13.93 -9.51
N VAL A 72 5.72 13.27 -8.34
CA VAL A 72 6.98 12.66 -7.89
C VAL A 72 7.30 11.43 -8.73
N SER A 73 8.54 11.33 -9.18
CA SER A 73 8.98 10.17 -9.98
C SER A 73 9.12 8.91 -9.12
N THR A 74 9.04 7.73 -9.75
CA THR A 74 9.26 6.45 -9.07
C THR A 74 10.63 6.41 -8.37
N THR A 75 11.65 7.03 -8.96
CA THR A 75 12.99 7.17 -8.38
C THR A 75 12.95 7.95 -7.05
N GLU A 76 12.26 9.09 -7.02
CA GLU A 76 12.16 9.93 -5.82
C GLU A 76 11.35 9.25 -4.73
N MET A 77 10.24 8.60 -5.09
CA MET A 77 9.45 7.80 -4.13
C MET A 77 10.30 6.71 -3.49
N THR A 78 11.05 5.94 -4.28
CA THR A 78 11.94 4.89 -3.78
C THR A 78 13.00 5.45 -2.84
N ILE A 79 13.62 6.57 -3.17
CA ILE A 79 14.62 7.25 -2.32
C ILE A 79 13.98 7.70 -1.00
N GLN A 80 12.76 8.23 -1.05
CA GLN A 80 12.05 8.66 0.15
C GLN A 80 11.73 7.49 1.07
N ASP A 81 11.25 6.37 0.55
CA ASP A 81 10.97 5.17 1.33
C ASP A 81 12.22 4.61 2.01
N ILE A 82 13.37 4.65 1.34
CA ILE A 82 14.66 4.28 1.93
C ILE A 82 15.01 5.24 3.09
N ARG A 83 14.83 6.54 2.91
CA ARG A 83 15.11 7.54 3.97
C ARG A 83 14.18 7.40 5.16
N ILE A 84 12.89 7.15 4.94
CA ILE A 84 11.93 6.86 6.01
C ILE A 84 12.37 5.61 6.77
N THR A 85 12.78 4.55 6.06
CA THR A 85 13.30 3.33 6.70
C THR A 85 14.47 3.62 7.63
N LEU A 86 15.44 4.45 7.19
CA LEU A 86 16.58 4.85 8.01
C LEU A 86 16.17 5.67 9.23
N GLN A 87 15.22 6.59 9.08
CA GLN A 87 14.72 7.41 10.20
C GLN A 87 13.97 6.56 11.23
N MET A 88 13.27 5.53 10.79
CA MET A 88 12.51 4.63 11.66
C MET A 88 13.36 3.53 12.30
N ASP A 89 14.61 3.35 11.89
CA ASP A 89 15.44 2.20 12.27
C ASP A 89 15.50 1.98 13.79
N THR A 90 15.98 2.96 14.54
CA THR A 90 16.11 2.87 16.01
C THR A 90 14.76 2.66 16.69
N PHE A 91 13.71 3.33 16.22
CA PHE A 91 12.35 3.21 16.74
C PHE A 91 11.84 1.78 16.55
N LEU A 92 11.94 1.26 15.34
CA LEU A 92 11.44 -0.07 15.01
C LEU A 92 12.26 -1.18 15.69
N ASP A 93 13.56 -1.01 15.83
CA ASP A 93 14.40 -1.92 16.64
C ASP A 93 13.89 -2.02 18.09
N GLY A 94 13.52 -0.89 18.69
CA GLY A 94 12.91 -0.84 20.03
C GLY A 94 11.55 -1.55 20.08
N GLU A 95 10.70 -1.28 19.08
CA GLU A 95 9.38 -1.89 19.00
C GLU A 95 9.44 -3.41 18.75
N PHE A 96 10.32 -3.90 17.88
CA PHE A 96 10.52 -5.33 17.66
C PHE A 96 11.00 -6.05 18.93
N LYS A 97 11.93 -5.46 19.67
CA LYS A 97 12.41 -6.00 20.96
C LYS A 97 11.31 -6.04 22.01
N LYS A 98 10.43 -5.02 22.07
CA LYS A 98 9.35 -4.89 23.03
C LYS A 98 8.15 -5.75 22.68
N PHE A 99 7.66 -5.66 21.45
CA PHE A 99 6.47 -6.38 20.99
C PHE A 99 6.76 -7.84 20.67
N ARG A 100 7.94 -8.14 20.10
CA ARG A 100 8.37 -9.48 19.67
C ARG A 100 7.32 -10.14 18.76
N PRO A 101 7.11 -9.61 17.55
CA PRO A 101 6.13 -10.16 16.64
C PRO A 101 6.52 -11.58 16.19
N ASP A 102 5.54 -12.46 16.10
CA ASP A 102 5.68 -13.80 15.52
C ASP A 102 5.63 -13.76 13.97
N VAL A 103 4.95 -12.74 13.43
CA VAL A 103 4.76 -12.52 11.99
C VAL A 103 4.68 -11.03 11.71
N VAL A 104 5.26 -10.61 10.62
CA VAL A 104 5.06 -9.27 10.03
C VAL A 104 4.12 -9.38 8.84
N TYR A 105 3.10 -8.55 8.80
CA TYR A 105 2.19 -8.36 7.67
C TYR A 105 2.41 -6.96 7.11
N SER A 106 3.11 -6.85 5.97
CA SER A 106 3.54 -5.56 5.43
C SER A 106 2.99 -5.29 4.05
N ASP A 107 2.55 -4.07 3.81
CA ASP A 107 2.22 -3.62 2.46
C ASP A 107 3.43 -3.78 1.52
N SER A 108 3.15 -4.11 0.27
CA SER A 108 4.15 -4.46 -0.75
C SER A 108 5.15 -3.35 -1.06
N VAL A 109 4.76 -2.09 -0.86
CA VAL A 109 5.64 -0.92 -1.05
C VAL A 109 6.10 -0.30 0.27
N CYS A 110 5.72 -0.85 1.41
CA CYS A 110 6.18 -0.42 2.73
C CYS A 110 7.57 -1.01 3.03
N PHE A 111 8.64 -0.31 2.66
CA PHE A 111 10.00 -0.83 2.79
C PHE A 111 10.41 -1.05 4.23
N TRP A 112 10.07 -0.13 5.15
CA TRP A 112 10.43 -0.26 6.56
C TRP A 112 9.80 -1.49 7.22
N GLY A 113 8.59 -1.90 6.83
CA GLY A 113 7.97 -3.12 7.34
C GLY A 113 8.69 -4.38 6.86
N LYS A 114 8.93 -4.50 5.55
CA LYS A 114 9.63 -5.65 4.93
C LYS A 114 11.07 -5.77 5.42
N LEU A 115 11.81 -4.67 5.40
CA LEU A 115 13.22 -4.67 5.79
C LEU A 115 13.42 -5.01 7.26
N ASN A 116 12.53 -4.52 8.14
CA ASN A 116 12.60 -4.89 9.56
C ASN A 116 12.22 -6.36 9.80
N ALA A 117 11.27 -6.93 9.05
CA ALA A 117 10.99 -8.36 9.11
C ALA A 117 12.26 -9.18 8.80
N TRP A 118 12.98 -8.85 7.74
CA TRP A 118 14.22 -9.52 7.35
C TRP A 118 15.34 -9.30 8.36
N LYS A 119 15.56 -8.06 8.81
CA LYS A 119 16.59 -7.69 9.80
C LYS A 119 16.42 -8.46 11.11
N HIS A 120 15.19 -8.62 11.56
CA HIS A 120 14.86 -9.31 12.82
C HIS A 120 14.53 -10.81 12.65
N HIS A 121 14.67 -11.36 11.43
CA HIS A 121 14.39 -12.77 11.12
C HIS A 121 12.96 -13.19 11.50
N VAL A 122 11.99 -12.29 11.33
CA VAL A 122 10.57 -12.55 11.57
C VAL A 122 9.91 -12.95 10.25
N PRO A 123 9.10 -14.02 10.22
CA PRO A 123 8.33 -14.40 9.04
C PRO A 123 7.52 -13.23 8.48
N LEU A 124 7.57 -13.04 7.16
CA LEU A 124 6.93 -11.94 6.44
C LEU A 124 5.81 -12.45 5.57
N VAL A 125 4.67 -11.79 5.65
CA VAL A 125 3.57 -11.89 4.68
C VAL A 125 3.38 -10.53 4.02
N VAL A 126 3.39 -10.51 2.70
CA VAL A 126 3.25 -9.28 1.91
C VAL A 126 1.78 -9.05 1.55
N SER A 127 1.31 -7.83 1.79
CA SER A 127 -0.03 -7.34 1.45
C SER A 127 0.04 -6.56 0.15
N THR A 128 -0.53 -7.10 -0.93
CA THR A 128 -0.49 -6.48 -2.26
C THR A 128 -1.85 -5.94 -2.64
N SER A 129 -2.02 -4.62 -2.56
CA SER A 129 -3.27 -3.91 -2.84
C SER A 129 -3.53 -3.64 -4.32
N THR A 130 -2.54 -3.86 -5.16
CA THR A 130 -2.58 -3.72 -6.62
C THR A 130 -2.40 -5.08 -7.29
N PHE A 131 -1.95 -5.12 -8.52
CA PHE A 131 -1.42 -6.35 -9.12
C PHE A 131 -0.10 -6.75 -8.47
N ALA A 132 0.11 -8.05 -8.34
CA ALA A 132 1.43 -8.58 -8.03
C ALA A 132 2.33 -8.46 -9.27
N PHE A 133 3.59 -8.05 -9.05
CA PHE A 133 4.54 -7.83 -10.14
C PHE A 133 5.75 -8.75 -10.00
N ASN A 134 5.99 -9.51 -11.06
CA ASN A 134 7.21 -10.26 -11.31
C ASN A 134 7.75 -9.92 -12.71
N ARG A 135 8.79 -10.58 -13.15
CA ARG A 135 9.39 -10.35 -14.47
C ARG A 135 8.39 -10.49 -15.65
N MET A 136 7.40 -11.38 -15.52
CA MET A 136 6.39 -11.61 -16.56
C MET A 136 5.31 -10.53 -16.52
N SER A 137 4.70 -10.29 -15.37
CA SER A 137 3.59 -9.34 -15.22
C SER A 137 4.04 -7.89 -15.36
N SER A 138 5.30 -7.56 -15.05
CA SER A 138 5.89 -6.22 -15.27
C SER A 138 5.86 -5.78 -16.74
N ARG A 139 5.75 -6.71 -17.71
CA ARG A 139 5.57 -6.38 -19.12
C ARG A 139 4.25 -5.68 -19.43
N TYR A 140 3.27 -5.79 -18.54
CA TYR A 140 2.01 -5.03 -18.63
C TYR A 140 2.16 -3.55 -18.25
N LEU A 141 3.21 -3.22 -17.50
CA LEU A 141 3.52 -1.83 -17.18
C LEU A 141 4.12 -1.17 -18.44
N LYS A 142 3.28 -0.49 -19.19
CA LYS A 142 3.73 0.36 -20.31
C LYS A 142 4.30 1.65 -19.75
N ASN A 143 5.55 1.65 -19.34
CA ASN A 143 6.23 2.88 -18.97
C ASN A 143 6.41 3.76 -20.21
N SER A 144 6.17 5.06 -20.05
CA SER A 144 6.53 6.03 -21.08
C SER A 144 8.06 6.10 -21.22
N LEU A 145 8.54 6.61 -22.36
CA LEU A 145 9.99 6.83 -22.55
C LEU A 145 10.58 7.69 -21.44
N LYS A 146 9.83 8.68 -20.95
CA LYS A 146 10.23 9.56 -19.85
C LYS A 146 10.39 8.78 -18.53
N GLU A 147 9.44 7.93 -18.18
CA GLU A 147 9.49 7.10 -16.96
C GLU A 147 10.64 6.08 -17.03
N THR A 148 10.86 5.49 -18.20
CA THR A 148 11.99 4.56 -18.42
C THR A 148 13.32 5.29 -18.28
N ALA A 149 13.46 6.48 -18.84
CA ALA A 149 14.65 7.31 -18.68
C ALA A 149 14.86 7.72 -17.21
N ASP A 150 13.81 8.16 -16.50
CA ASP A 150 13.88 8.49 -15.08
C ASP A 150 14.38 7.31 -14.23
N MET A 151 13.86 6.10 -14.48
CA MET A 151 14.33 4.90 -13.81
C MET A 151 15.81 4.62 -14.07
N ILE A 152 16.25 4.68 -15.34
CA ILE A 152 17.65 4.40 -15.70
C ILE A 152 18.60 5.43 -15.06
N PHE A 153 18.30 6.72 -15.18
CA PHE A 153 19.13 7.79 -14.62
C PHE A 153 19.00 7.89 -13.09
N GLY A 154 17.91 7.38 -12.51
CA GLY A 154 17.67 7.31 -11.07
C GLY A 154 18.43 6.19 -10.37
N MET A 155 18.74 5.08 -11.05
CA MET A 155 19.39 3.90 -10.47
C MET A 155 20.65 4.20 -9.66
N PRO A 156 21.60 5.04 -10.13
CA PRO A 156 22.80 5.38 -9.33
C PRO A 156 22.46 6.11 -8.02
N LYS A 157 21.43 6.97 -8.04
CA LYS A 157 20.96 7.70 -6.85
C LYS A 157 20.35 6.73 -5.84
N ILE A 158 19.48 5.82 -6.31
CA ILE A 158 18.88 4.77 -5.47
C ILE A 158 19.97 3.89 -4.88
N ALA A 159 20.94 3.44 -5.67
CA ALA A 159 22.05 2.60 -5.20
C ALA A 159 22.89 3.30 -4.10
N LYS A 160 23.09 4.62 -4.22
CA LYS A 160 23.78 5.42 -3.18
C LYS A 160 22.98 5.47 -1.88
N GLU A 161 21.65 5.63 -1.94
CA GLU A 161 20.80 5.62 -0.74
C GLU A 161 20.72 4.21 -0.12
N LEU A 162 20.64 3.15 -0.93
CA LEU A 162 20.62 1.77 -0.45
C LEU A 162 21.85 1.41 0.38
N LYS A 163 23.05 1.89 -0.01
CA LYS A 163 24.29 1.66 0.76
C LYS A 163 24.21 2.19 2.19
N LYS A 164 23.38 3.18 2.46
CA LYS A 164 23.20 3.72 3.82
C LYS A 164 22.41 2.78 4.73
N LEU A 165 21.73 1.78 4.17
CA LEU A 165 21.00 0.75 4.92
C LEU A 165 21.94 -0.33 5.50
N GLU A 166 23.07 -0.59 4.85
CA GLU A 166 24.01 -1.64 5.27
C GLU A 166 24.51 -1.47 6.71
N PRO A 167 24.98 -0.26 7.16
CA PRO A 167 25.43 -0.06 8.54
C PRO A 167 24.35 -0.27 9.58
N CYS A 168 23.07 -0.15 9.20
CA CYS A 168 21.90 -0.40 10.05
C CYS A 168 21.49 -1.89 10.10
N GLY A 169 22.26 -2.76 9.43
CA GLY A 169 22.00 -4.21 9.43
C GLY A 169 20.98 -4.67 8.39
N TYR A 170 20.58 -3.81 7.45
CA TYR A 170 19.71 -4.19 6.35
C TYR A 170 20.52 -4.74 5.17
N ASN A 171 20.24 -5.97 4.77
CA ASN A 171 20.89 -6.60 3.62
C ASN A 171 19.99 -6.50 2.38
N VAL A 172 20.19 -5.46 1.58
CA VAL A 172 19.41 -5.20 0.35
C VAL A 172 20.31 -5.38 -0.87
N LYS A 173 20.06 -6.43 -1.66
CA LYS A 173 20.86 -6.74 -2.83
C LYS A 173 20.74 -5.68 -3.94
N ASN A 174 19.55 -5.20 -4.20
CA ASN A 174 19.27 -4.16 -5.18
C ASN A 174 17.85 -3.58 -5.00
N ALA A 175 17.56 -2.45 -5.65
CA ALA A 175 16.25 -1.78 -5.55
C ALA A 175 15.08 -2.64 -6.06
N LEU A 176 15.29 -3.49 -7.05
CA LEU A 176 14.24 -4.34 -7.60
C LEU A 176 13.77 -5.38 -6.58
N SER A 177 14.65 -5.88 -5.71
CA SER A 177 14.28 -6.83 -4.65
C SER A 177 13.32 -6.22 -3.62
N LEU A 178 13.18 -4.90 -3.56
CA LEU A 178 12.23 -4.23 -2.67
C LEU A 178 10.81 -4.16 -3.24
N VAL A 179 10.65 -4.21 -4.55
CA VAL A 179 9.36 -4.01 -5.23
C VAL A 179 8.87 -5.24 -5.99
N GLN A 180 9.77 -6.08 -6.48
CA GLN A 180 9.38 -7.29 -7.22
C GLN A 180 9.10 -8.45 -6.28
N SER A 181 8.13 -9.25 -6.71
CA SER A 181 7.80 -10.52 -6.08
C SER A 181 8.88 -11.56 -6.38
N ASP A 182 9.37 -12.24 -5.36
CA ASP A 182 10.43 -13.25 -5.43
C ASP A 182 9.90 -14.69 -5.61
N ASN A 183 8.58 -14.88 -5.58
CA ASN A 183 7.92 -16.18 -5.57
C ASN A 183 8.24 -17.10 -4.36
N GLU A 184 8.91 -16.58 -3.34
CA GLU A 184 9.28 -17.30 -2.12
C GLU A 184 8.57 -16.73 -0.89
N THR A 185 8.26 -15.43 -0.91
CA THR A 185 7.60 -14.75 0.20
C THR A 185 6.09 -14.89 0.12
N ASP A 186 5.46 -15.33 1.20
CA ASP A 186 4.00 -15.43 1.30
C ASP A 186 3.35 -14.08 1.03
N SER A 187 2.36 -14.07 0.14
CA SER A 187 1.73 -12.84 -0.35
C SER A 187 0.22 -12.98 -0.47
N VAL A 188 -0.50 -12.01 0.09
CA VAL A 188 -1.94 -11.86 -0.08
C VAL A 188 -2.20 -10.77 -1.11
N VAL A 189 -2.85 -11.12 -2.21
CA VAL A 189 -3.11 -10.20 -3.32
C VAL A 189 -4.61 -9.93 -3.40
N TYR A 190 -5.01 -8.65 -3.26
CA TYR A 190 -6.41 -8.24 -3.22
C TYR A 190 -7.03 -8.06 -4.61
N THR A 191 -6.64 -8.93 -5.53
CA THR A 191 -7.30 -9.09 -6.82
C THR A 191 -7.66 -10.56 -7.03
N SER A 192 -8.55 -10.85 -7.96
CA SER A 192 -8.85 -12.24 -8.30
C SER A 192 -7.76 -12.83 -9.20
N LYS A 193 -7.51 -14.13 -9.09
CA LYS A 193 -6.55 -14.84 -9.95
C LYS A 193 -6.87 -14.63 -11.44
N ARG A 194 -8.17 -14.56 -11.79
CA ARG A 194 -8.63 -14.32 -13.17
C ARG A 194 -8.29 -12.93 -13.69
N PHE A 195 -8.24 -11.92 -12.81
CA PHE A 195 -7.95 -10.53 -13.18
C PHE A 195 -6.46 -10.20 -13.12
N GLN A 196 -5.67 -11.00 -12.39
CA GLN A 196 -4.22 -10.85 -12.30
C GLN A 196 -3.53 -11.21 -13.61
N PRO A 197 -2.79 -10.28 -14.25
CA PRO A 197 -1.98 -10.60 -15.43
C PRO A 197 -0.93 -11.67 -15.11
N TYR A 198 -0.82 -12.67 -15.97
CA TYR A 198 0.11 -13.79 -15.82
C TYR A 198 0.03 -14.48 -14.45
N SER A 199 -1.18 -14.69 -13.96
CA SER A 199 -1.40 -15.30 -12.64
C SER A 199 -0.75 -16.66 -12.46
N GLU A 200 -0.58 -17.42 -13.56
CA GLU A 200 0.11 -18.69 -13.62
C GLU A 200 1.63 -18.62 -13.40
N SER A 201 2.20 -17.43 -13.46
CA SER A 201 3.65 -17.22 -13.25
C SER A 201 4.02 -17.00 -11.77
N PHE A 202 3.02 -16.96 -10.89
CA PHE A 202 3.20 -16.82 -9.44
C PHE A 202 3.11 -18.20 -8.78
N SER A 203 3.96 -18.42 -7.78
CA SER A 203 3.98 -19.67 -7.00
C SER A 203 2.77 -19.79 -6.05
N ASP A 204 2.67 -20.91 -5.36
CA ASP A 204 1.63 -21.16 -4.36
C ASP A 204 1.75 -20.28 -3.10
N HIS A 205 2.86 -19.55 -2.95
CA HIS A 205 2.99 -18.50 -1.93
C HIS A 205 2.07 -17.29 -2.18
N TYR A 206 1.49 -17.18 -3.39
CA TYR A 206 0.60 -16.08 -3.75
C TYR A 206 -0.86 -16.50 -3.65
N VAL A 207 -1.58 -15.91 -2.68
CA VAL A 207 -3.01 -16.15 -2.49
C VAL A 207 -3.80 -14.96 -3.04
N PHE A 208 -4.54 -15.19 -4.12
CA PHE A 208 -5.40 -14.18 -4.76
C PHE A 208 -6.78 -14.23 -4.13
N VAL A 209 -7.10 -13.27 -3.27
CA VAL A 209 -8.31 -13.28 -2.43
C VAL A 209 -9.46 -12.43 -2.99
N GLY A 210 -9.22 -11.63 -4.03
CA GLY A 210 -10.19 -10.63 -4.49
C GLY A 210 -10.25 -9.40 -3.58
N PRO A 211 -11.22 -8.50 -3.78
CA PRO A 211 -11.31 -7.26 -3.02
C PRO A 211 -11.55 -7.52 -1.53
N SER A 212 -10.74 -6.89 -0.69
CA SER A 212 -10.89 -6.94 0.76
C SER A 212 -11.81 -5.82 1.21
N VAL A 213 -13.06 -6.18 1.49
CA VAL A 213 -14.09 -5.25 1.99
C VAL A 213 -14.79 -5.86 3.18
N PHE A 214 -15.25 -5.02 4.11
CA PHE A 214 -16.18 -5.51 5.14
C PHE A 214 -17.50 -5.89 4.47
N SER A 215 -18.00 -7.08 4.76
CA SER A 215 -19.33 -7.50 4.31
C SER A 215 -20.38 -6.64 5.03
N GLY A 216 -20.83 -5.60 4.34
CA GLY A 216 -22.03 -4.88 4.72
C GLY A 216 -23.27 -5.58 4.14
N THR A 217 -24.42 -5.40 4.76
CA THR A 217 -25.71 -5.77 4.15
C THR A 217 -25.86 -4.99 2.85
N ALA A 218 -25.88 -5.69 1.74
CA ALA A 218 -26.21 -5.05 0.46
C ALA A 218 -27.59 -4.36 0.62
N PRO A 219 -27.73 -3.12 0.12
CA PRO A 219 -29.05 -2.47 0.14
C PRO A 219 -30.02 -3.32 -0.66
N SER A 220 -31.03 -3.85 0.01
CA SER A 220 -32.05 -4.76 -0.56
C SER A 220 -33.11 -4.06 -1.40
N LYS A 221 -33.00 -2.76 -1.62
CA LYS A 221 -33.96 -2.02 -2.43
C LYS A 221 -33.57 -2.06 -3.90
N GLU A 222 -34.39 -2.68 -4.71
CA GLU A 222 -34.41 -2.45 -6.16
C GLU A 222 -34.46 -0.94 -6.40
N LYS A 223 -33.53 -0.41 -7.15
CA LYS A 223 -33.49 1.00 -7.49
C LYS A 223 -34.44 1.20 -8.69
N GLU A 224 -35.34 2.12 -8.55
CA GLU A 224 -36.28 2.52 -9.63
C GLU A 224 -35.56 3.02 -10.89
N ARG A 225 -34.29 3.43 -10.74
CA ARG A 225 -33.46 3.92 -11.86
C ARG A 225 -32.06 3.35 -11.80
N PRO A 226 -31.40 3.12 -12.96
CA PRO A 226 -30.02 2.71 -13.02
C PRO A 226 -29.10 3.67 -12.24
N LEU A 227 -28.11 3.13 -11.53
CA LEU A 227 -27.07 3.91 -10.85
C LEU A 227 -25.74 3.74 -11.59
N VAL A 228 -25.14 4.85 -12.00
CA VAL A 228 -23.77 4.87 -12.50
C VAL A 228 -22.85 5.46 -11.44
N TYR A 229 -21.84 4.70 -11.04
CA TYR A 229 -20.79 5.15 -10.15
C TYR A 229 -19.56 5.54 -10.97
N VAL A 230 -19.14 6.80 -10.85
CA VAL A 230 -17.95 7.35 -11.53
C VAL A 230 -16.90 7.73 -10.50
N SER A 231 -15.72 7.11 -10.57
CA SER A 231 -14.62 7.39 -9.66
C SER A 231 -13.27 7.17 -10.35
N MET A 232 -12.33 8.08 -10.15
CA MET A 232 -10.92 7.94 -10.56
C MET A 232 -10.02 7.49 -9.40
N GLY A 233 -10.60 7.04 -8.30
CA GLY A 233 -9.87 6.62 -7.12
C GLY A 233 -9.44 7.78 -6.22
N THR A 234 -8.38 7.57 -5.42
CA THR A 234 -7.96 8.51 -4.36
C THR A 234 -6.70 9.31 -4.68
N VAL A 235 -5.95 8.95 -5.72
CA VAL A 235 -4.65 9.57 -6.03
C VAL A 235 -4.76 10.57 -7.19
N ILE A 236 -5.29 10.13 -8.34
CA ILE A 236 -5.43 10.98 -9.55
C ILE A 236 -6.91 11.24 -9.79
N ASN A 237 -7.51 12.10 -9.00
CA ASN A 237 -8.94 12.41 -9.04
C ASN A 237 -9.27 13.89 -9.30
N ASP A 238 -8.25 14.74 -9.40
CA ASP A 238 -8.39 16.17 -9.71
C ASP A 238 -8.55 16.37 -11.23
N ARG A 239 -9.70 15.92 -11.74
CA ARG A 239 -10.08 15.98 -13.16
C ARG A 239 -11.52 16.51 -13.30
N PRO A 240 -11.75 17.79 -12.93
CA PRO A 240 -13.09 18.39 -13.03
C PRO A 240 -13.65 18.36 -14.46
N ASP A 241 -12.78 18.50 -15.47
CA ASP A 241 -13.11 18.37 -16.89
C ASP A 241 -13.73 17.01 -17.25
N PHE A 242 -13.16 15.92 -16.70
CA PHE A 242 -13.68 14.57 -16.92
C PHE A 242 -15.05 14.38 -16.24
N TYR A 243 -15.16 14.79 -14.98
CA TYR A 243 -16.42 14.67 -14.24
C TYR A 243 -17.54 15.52 -14.84
N ALA A 244 -17.24 16.72 -15.34
CA ALA A 244 -18.19 17.57 -16.04
C ALA A 244 -18.76 16.88 -17.29
N LYS A 245 -17.90 16.24 -18.10
CA LYS A 245 -18.35 15.46 -19.26
C LYS A 245 -19.19 14.24 -18.87
N CYS A 246 -18.87 13.57 -17.75
CA CYS A 246 -19.69 12.47 -17.27
C CYS A 246 -21.09 12.95 -16.84
N ILE A 247 -21.18 14.09 -16.15
CA ILE A 247 -22.46 14.71 -15.77
C ILE A 247 -23.27 15.06 -17.02
N GLU A 248 -22.67 15.77 -17.97
CA GLU A 248 -23.32 16.16 -19.22
C GLU A 248 -23.88 14.96 -20.00
N ALA A 249 -23.07 13.89 -20.11
CA ALA A 249 -23.46 12.68 -20.84
C ALA A 249 -24.57 11.88 -20.16
N LEU A 250 -24.72 11.95 -18.84
CA LEU A 250 -25.54 11.05 -18.04
C LEU A 250 -26.76 11.74 -17.38
N ILE A 251 -26.80 13.08 -17.36
CA ILE A 251 -27.80 13.87 -16.60
C ILE A 251 -29.25 13.55 -16.97
N LEU A 252 -29.49 13.17 -18.21
CA LEU A 252 -30.88 12.91 -18.73
C LEU A 252 -31.38 11.49 -18.41
N TYR A 253 -30.51 10.57 -18.01
CA TYR A 253 -30.83 9.14 -17.98
C TYR A 253 -30.67 8.46 -16.63
N ILE A 254 -29.85 9.00 -15.71
CA ILE A 254 -29.33 8.21 -14.58
C ILE A 254 -29.08 9.08 -13.35
N PHE A 255 -29.28 8.52 -12.14
CA PHE A 255 -28.71 9.09 -10.91
C PHE A 255 -27.17 8.90 -10.93
N ILE A 256 -26.43 10.01 -10.93
CA ILE A 256 -24.97 9.98 -10.96
C ILE A 256 -24.47 10.15 -9.53
N TYR A 257 -23.67 9.20 -9.04
CA TYR A 257 -22.90 9.36 -7.82
C TYR A 257 -21.44 9.61 -8.21
N ILE A 258 -20.95 10.84 -7.99
CA ILE A 258 -19.58 11.23 -8.29
C ILE A 258 -18.81 11.32 -6.97
N ASN A 259 -17.78 10.52 -6.81
CA ASN A 259 -16.88 10.59 -5.66
C ASN A 259 -15.69 11.48 -6.00
N CYS A 260 -15.82 12.78 -5.70
CA CYS A 260 -14.78 13.81 -5.88
C CYS A 260 -14.10 14.14 -4.56
N ARG A 261 -13.81 13.19 -3.67
CA ARG A 261 -13.03 13.53 -2.48
C ARG A 261 -11.62 13.92 -2.89
N ALA A 262 -11.43 15.23 -3.09
CA ALA A 262 -10.12 15.84 -3.00
C ALA A 262 -9.65 15.74 -1.55
N TYR A 263 -8.43 15.28 -1.31
CA TYR A 263 -7.77 15.44 -0.03
C TYR A 263 -7.59 16.94 0.23
N GLY A 264 -8.22 17.42 1.28
CA GLY A 264 -8.02 18.77 1.77
C GLY A 264 -9.33 19.44 2.16
N THR A 265 -9.76 19.18 3.35
CA THR A 265 -10.35 20.05 4.38
C THR A 265 -11.07 19.19 5.41
N VAL A 266 -10.53 18.98 6.49
CA VAL A 266 -10.73 19.38 7.87
C VAL A 266 -9.61 18.77 8.66
#